data_54a0e3b35f748151b5f650831cdd5a2f
#
_entry.id   54a0e3b35f748151b5f650831cdd5a2f
#
_cell.length_a   1.000
_cell.length_b   1.000
_cell.length_c   1.000
_cell.angle_alpha   90.00
_cell.angle_beta   90.00
_cell.angle_gamma   90.00
#
_symmetry.space_group_name_H-M   'P 1'
#
loop_
_entity.id
_entity.type
_entity.pdbx_description
1 polymer ?
#
loop_
_entity_poly.entity_id
_entity_poly.type
_entity_poly.pdbx_seq_one_letter_code
_entity_poly.pdbx_strand_id
1 'polypeptide(L)'
;MQKEKFIFLNELNSKQREICESTDNYILTACPGSGKTRTITYRIAYLQQKYEGSRLLNVAITYTNRAAEEIEHRLLAMDIDMQNVWTGTIHQFCMQFIIRPYAMYSERLRKGYRIIDEYEQREYASSIATKFGIDCGFKDPLLNPKIKAEYDKLLNDKKEIDFDLILYLSKELIKNHSFIAQNISFMIRSIHVDEFQDTNELQYEIIANLIKSNNRINILFVGDVNQAIYSGLGGVAKSHTEISNMCGVAFKEDILNGCYRSTNRIIDYYRNFEVNKTGVVSVSENKDIYGTIKYNTSVSKENVYLEIADIINLQIANGIKENEICVIAPQWYQIYSVSNKLKSMLPTIKFDAPNISPFKTNPMNPFFLMAKLLFTEAGVRVSMRKRVATEIINILKIDYQIFIPETFDGYKLLRILNSVPINDENGVEMYKATVSTIFNVLKITDECEKSLLETYSNFMNEVNERIKRNNISCTYQACCNCFKEREGIVINTIHGVKGEEYTTVIAFDLLNGHLPHWDYIKDKNKKAYRTIETKKLLYVLCSRAKQNLYLFSEKGRMTQNAYEYTATDELICIRYMYD
;
A
#
# COMPACT_ATOMS: atom_id res chain seq x y z
N MET A 1 -8.28 -39.13 9.62
CA MET A 1 -9.02 -37.87 9.84
C MET A 1 -8.12 -36.65 10.13
N GLN A 2 -7.11 -36.68 11.03
CA GLN A 2 -6.27 -35.48 11.28
C GLN A 2 -5.33 -35.10 10.13
N LYS A 3 -4.84 -36.05 9.31
CA LYS A 3 -3.93 -35.77 8.17
C LYS A 3 -4.62 -35.07 6.99
N GLU A 4 -5.92 -35.23 6.83
CA GLU A 4 -6.68 -34.61 5.72
C GLU A 4 -6.98 -33.13 5.95
N LYS A 5 -7.02 -32.69 7.22
CA LYS A 5 -7.41 -31.32 7.60
C LYS A 5 -6.39 -30.23 7.18
N PHE A 6 -5.11 -30.60 6.98
CA PHE A 6 -4.02 -29.65 6.67
C PHE A 6 -3.32 -29.94 5.35
N ILE A 7 -4.03 -30.50 4.36
CA ILE A 7 -3.46 -30.89 3.05
C ILE A 7 -2.81 -29.68 2.35
N PHE A 8 -3.37 -28.49 2.50
CA PHE A 8 -2.82 -27.27 1.91
C PHE A 8 -1.36 -26.99 2.34
N LEU A 9 -0.93 -27.44 3.53
CA LEU A 9 0.46 -27.28 3.96
C LEU A 9 1.47 -28.07 3.10
N ASN A 10 1.02 -29.05 2.32
CA ASN A 10 1.89 -29.81 1.41
C ASN A 10 2.41 -28.97 0.24
N GLU A 11 1.78 -27.83 -0.02
CA GLU A 11 2.23 -26.86 -1.04
C GLU A 11 3.41 -26.01 -0.56
N LEU A 12 3.75 -26.05 0.73
CA LEU A 12 4.84 -25.28 1.32
C LEU A 12 6.13 -26.09 1.31
N ASN A 13 7.26 -25.39 1.22
CA ASN A 13 8.53 -26.03 1.50
C ASN A 13 8.66 -26.37 3.00
N SER A 14 9.63 -27.21 3.35
CA SER A 14 9.80 -27.71 4.73
C SER A 14 9.91 -26.59 5.76
N LYS A 15 10.63 -25.52 5.44
CA LYS A 15 10.86 -24.37 6.31
C LYS A 15 9.60 -23.54 6.50
N GLN A 16 8.91 -23.19 5.42
CA GLN A 16 7.60 -22.49 5.49
C GLN A 16 6.60 -23.29 6.29
N ARG A 17 6.57 -24.62 6.10
CA ARG A 17 5.67 -25.52 6.82
C ARG A 17 5.98 -25.52 8.32
N GLU A 18 7.26 -25.66 8.70
CA GLU A 18 7.69 -25.59 10.11
C GLU A 18 7.21 -24.31 10.78
N ILE A 19 7.40 -23.15 10.12
CA ILE A 19 6.96 -21.86 10.62
C ILE A 19 5.43 -21.79 10.76
N CYS A 20 4.68 -22.33 9.80
CA CYS A 20 3.22 -22.35 9.84
C CYS A 20 2.67 -23.19 10.99
N GLU A 21 3.27 -24.35 11.26
CA GLU A 21 2.84 -25.29 12.31
C GLU A 21 3.31 -24.88 13.72
N SER A 22 4.34 -24.01 13.82
CA SER A 22 4.91 -23.58 15.09
C SER A 22 4.01 -22.62 15.87
N THR A 23 4.09 -22.69 17.19
CA THR A 23 3.50 -21.72 18.12
C THR A 23 4.51 -20.71 18.66
N ASP A 24 5.75 -20.77 18.20
CA ASP A 24 6.80 -19.82 18.59
C ASP A 24 6.62 -18.47 17.92
N ASN A 25 7.20 -17.44 18.52
CA ASN A 25 7.30 -16.11 17.92
C ASN A 25 8.46 -16.09 16.93
N TYR A 26 8.24 -15.54 15.73
CA TYR A 26 9.25 -15.48 14.68
C TYR A 26 9.47 -14.07 14.14
N ILE A 27 10.72 -13.78 13.80
CA ILE A 27 11.12 -12.71 12.91
C ILE A 27 11.77 -13.36 11.67
N LEU A 28 11.11 -13.22 10.52
CA LEU A 28 11.54 -13.81 9.26
C LEU A 28 12.14 -12.75 8.36
N THR A 29 13.41 -12.89 8.04
CA THR A 29 14.02 -12.18 6.91
C THR A 29 13.73 -12.95 5.63
N ALA A 30 13.14 -12.29 4.65
CA ALA A 30 12.62 -12.99 3.47
C ALA A 30 13.00 -12.24 2.20
N CYS A 31 13.66 -12.92 1.25
CA CYS A 31 14.03 -12.32 -0.03
C CYS A 31 12.82 -12.02 -0.92
N PRO A 32 12.99 -11.21 -1.99
CA PRO A 32 11.95 -11.01 -2.99
C PRO A 32 11.50 -12.34 -3.60
N GLY A 33 10.18 -12.55 -3.73
CA GLY A 33 9.63 -13.77 -4.31
C GLY A 33 9.79 -15.03 -3.45
N SER A 34 10.14 -14.93 -2.16
CA SER A 34 10.26 -16.09 -1.26
C SER A 34 8.94 -16.63 -0.70
N GLY A 35 7.82 -15.99 -1.04
CA GLY A 35 6.50 -16.38 -0.54
C GLY A 35 6.17 -15.85 0.86
N LYS A 36 6.64 -14.64 1.23
CA LYS A 36 6.29 -13.95 2.48
C LYS A 36 4.79 -14.00 2.79
N THR A 37 4.00 -13.38 1.93
CA THR A 37 2.54 -13.32 2.07
C THR A 37 1.89 -14.70 2.08
N ARG A 38 2.44 -15.65 1.29
CA ARG A 38 2.00 -17.05 1.31
C ARG A 38 2.21 -17.67 2.70
N THR A 39 3.38 -17.50 3.30
CA THR A 39 3.68 -18.03 4.65
C THR A 39 2.72 -17.46 5.69
N ILE A 40 2.45 -16.14 5.65
CA ILE A 40 1.46 -15.51 6.54
C ILE A 40 0.07 -16.13 6.36
N THR A 41 -0.40 -16.20 5.10
CA THR A 41 -1.72 -16.73 4.76
C THR A 41 -1.90 -18.18 5.24
N TYR A 42 -0.92 -19.04 4.97
CA TYR A 42 -0.97 -20.45 5.35
C TYR A 42 -0.87 -20.65 6.87
N ARG A 43 -0.10 -19.81 7.57
CA ARG A 43 -0.06 -19.83 9.04
C ARG A 43 -1.41 -19.43 9.64
N ILE A 44 -2.06 -18.40 9.11
CA ILE A 44 -3.41 -18.00 9.55
C ILE A 44 -4.40 -19.14 9.28
N ALA A 45 -4.37 -19.73 8.08
CA ALA A 45 -5.21 -20.87 7.73
C ALA A 45 -5.02 -22.06 8.69
N TYR A 46 -3.77 -22.39 9.00
CA TYR A 46 -3.44 -23.44 9.96
C TYR A 46 -3.98 -23.14 11.35
N LEU A 47 -3.75 -21.92 11.86
CA LEU A 47 -4.23 -21.53 13.19
C LEU A 47 -5.77 -21.51 13.26
N GLN A 48 -6.45 -21.05 12.20
CA GLN A 48 -7.90 -21.02 12.12
C GLN A 48 -8.50 -22.42 12.16
N GLN A 49 -7.95 -23.36 11.42
CA GLN A 49 -8.41 -24.75 11.44
C GLN A 49 -7.99 -25.51 12.70
N LYS A 50 -6.78 -25.27 13.23
CA LYS A 50 -6.28 -25.92 14.46
C LYS A 50 -7.13 -25.57 15.65
N TYR A 51 -7.61 -24.34 15.74
CA TYR A 51 -8.38 -23.81 16.85
C TYR A 51 -9.82 -23.50 16.46
N GLU A 52 -10.40 -24.33 15.63
CA GLU A 52 -11.79 -24.24 15.21
C GLU A 52 -12.74 -24.10 16.41
N GLY A 53 -13.75 -23.24 16.31
CA GLY A 53 -14.69 -22.91 17.40
C GLY A 53 -14.14 -21.90 18.43
N SER A 54 -12.88 -21.48 18.34
CA SER A 54 -12.37 -20.40 19.18
C SER A 54 -12.89 -19.04 18.70
N ARG A 55 -13.07 -18.11 19.64
CA ARG A 55 -13.47 -16.73 19.35
C ARG A 55 -12.28 -15.74 19.28
N LEU A 56 -11.05 -16.24 19.42
CA LEU A 56 -9.86 -15.38 19.39
C LEU A 56 -9.47 -15.07 17.96
N LEU A 57 -9.13 -13.79 17.71
CA LEU A 57 -8.76 -13.26 16.41
C LEU A 57 -7.36 -13.66 15.98
N ASN A 58 -7.21 -14.04 14.71
CA ASN A 58 -5.95 -14.07 14.00
C ASN A 58 -5.84 -12.76 13.20
N VAL A 59 -4.88 -11.91 13.54
CA VAL A 59 -4.71 -10.55 13.00
C VAL A 59 -3.56 -10.54 11.99
N ALA A 60 -3.81 -10.04 10.79
CA ALA A 60 -2.78 -9.74 9.78
C ALA A 60 -2.70 -8.24 9.53
N ILE A 61 -1.59 -7.64 9.91
CA ILE A 61 -1.28 -6.23 9.68
C ILE A 61 -0.37 -6.13 8.47
N THR A 62 -0.79 -5.38 7.46
CA THR A 62 -0.05 -5.16 6.22
C THR A 62 0.25 -3.68 6.02
N TYR A 63 1.25 -3.39 5.18
CA TYR A 63 1.58 -2.01 4.85
C TYR A 63 0.55 -1.37 3.91
N THR A 64 -0.07 -2.16 3.01
CA THR A 64 -1.05 -1.68 2.02
C THR A 64 -2.37 -2.43 2.10
N ASN A 65 -3.46 -1.74 1.76
CA ASN A 65 -4.78 -2.37 1.67
C ASN A 65 -4.82 -3.52 0.64
N ARG A 66 -4.08 -3.39 -0.46
CA ARG A 66 -3.98 -4.42 -1.49
C ARG A 66 -3.37 -5.72 -0.93
N ALA A 67 -2.32 -5.63 -0.11
CA ALA A 67 -1.73 -6.80 0.53
C ALA A 67 -2.70 -7.47 1.51
N ALA A 68 -3.49 -6.69 2.24
CA ALA A 68 -4.54 -7.21 3.11
C ALA A 68 -5.64 -7.93 2.31
N GLU A 69 -6.10 -7.33 1.21
CA GLU A 69 -7.10 -7.93 0.31
C GLU A 69 -6.57 -9.23 -0.34
N GLU A 70 -5.28 -9.29 -0.66
CA GLU A 70 -4.65 -10.50 -1.21
C GLU A 70 -4.62 -11.65 -0.19
N ILE A 71 -4.26 -11.38 1.07
CA ILE A 71 -4.31 -12.38 2.15
C ILE A 71 -5.73 -12.92 2.28
N GLU A 72 -6.72 -12.05 2.35
CA GLU A 72 -8.12 -12.42 2.48
C GLU A 72 -8.59 -13.26 1.30
N HIS A 73 -8.29 -12.82 0.07
CA HIS A 73 -8.67 -13.55 -1.14
C HIS A 73 -8.08 -14.97 -1.16
N ARG A 74 -6.83 -15.13 -0.75
CA ARG A 74 -6.18 -16.44 -0.66
C ARG A 74 -6.81 -17.33 0.41
N LEU A 75 -7.14 -16.77 1.59
CA LEU A 75 -7.82 -17.53 2.65
C LEU A 75 -9.20 -18.01 2.20
N LEU A 76 -9.97 -17.15 1.54
CA LEU A 76 -11.26 -17.51 0.95
C LEU A 76 -11.14 -18.59 -0.13
N ALA A 77 -10.11 -18.52 -0.99
CA ALA A 77 -9.84 -19.54 -2.00
C ALA A 77 -9.46 -20.92 -1.39
N MET A 78 -8.95 -20.93 -0.17
CA MET A 78 -8.66 -22.13 0.62
C MET A 78 -9.86 -22.60 1.47
N ASP A 79 -11.04 -22.01 1.28
CA ASP A 79 -12.28 -22.28 2.05
C ASP A 79 -12.09 -22.12 3.57
N ILE A 80 -11.30 -21.13 3.98
CA ILE A 80 -11.07 -20.80 5.39
C ILE A 80 -12.19 -19.90 5.90
N ASP A 81 -12.78 -20.27 7.06
CA ASP A 81 -13.74 -19.42 7.75
C ASP A 81 -13.07 -18.12 8.23
N MET A 82 -13.60 -17.00 7.75
CA MET A 82 -13.08 -15.66 8.04
C MET A 82 -13.64 -15.03 9.32
N GLN A 83 -14.50 -15.71 10.05
CA GLN A 83 -15.21 -15.15 11.21
C GLN A 83 -14.27 -14.56 12.27
N ASN A 84 -13.11 -15.21 12.49
CA ASN A 84 -12.12 -14.81 13.49
C ASN A 84 -10.77 -14.46 12.83
N VAL A 85 -10.81 -13.97 11.60
CA VAL A 85 -9.65 -13.43 10.88
C VAL A 85 -9.87 -11.95 10.62
N TRP A 86 -8.89 -11.14 10.98
CA TRP A 86 -8.86 -9.73 10.67
C TRP A 86 -7.64 -9.41 9.80
N THR A 87 -7.87 -8.70 8.70
CA THR A 87 -6.82 -8.25 7.78
C THR A 87 -6.97 -6.76 7.51
N GLY A 88 -5.87 -6.02 7.50
CA GLY A 88 -5.92 -4.58 7.26
C GLY A 88 -4.59 -3.89 7.52
N THR A 89 -4.60 -2.57 7.38
CA THR A 89 -3.47 -1.73 7.76
C THR A 89 -3.50 -1.43 9.26
N ILE A 90 -2.36 -1.02 9.81
CA ILE A 90 -2.30 -0.65 11.25
C ILE A 90 -3.23 0.52 11.59
N HIS A 91 -3.46 1.47 10.66
CA HIS A 91 -4.40 2.57 10.89
C HIS A 91 -5.84 2.05 11.02
N GLN A 92 -6.25 1.10 10.16
CA GLN A 92 -7.57 0.46 10.27
C GLN A 92 -7.71 -0.33 11.58
N PHE A 93 -6.64 -1.02 11.99
CA PHE A 93 -6.59 -1.70 13.30
C PHE A 93 -6.79 -0.71 14.45
N CYS A 94 -6.04 0.38 14.46
CA CYS A 94 -6.15 1.44 15.46
C CYS A 94 -7.55 2.05 15.50
N MET A 95 -8.14 2.34 14.35
CA MET A 95 -9.50 2.88 14.29
C MET A 95 -10.53 1.90 14.85
N GLN A 96 -10.47 0.64 14.42
CA GLN A 96 -11.49 -0.35 14.77
C GLN A 96 -11.41 -0.81 16.22
N PHE A 97 -10.19 -1.06 16.74
CA PHE A 97 -10.01 -1.69 18.04
C PHE A 97 -9.60 -0.72 19.16
N ILE A 98 -9.09 0.47 18.82
CA ILE A 98 -8.59 1.43 19.82
C ILE A 98 -9.42 2.71 19.81
N ILE A 99 -9.42 3.46 18.69
CA ILE A 99 -10.03 4.80 18.66
C ILE A 99 -11.54 4.71 18.85
N ARG A 100 -12.26 3.99 18.00
CA ARG A 100 -13.73 3.92 18.06
C ARG A 100 -14.26 3.40 19.41
N PRO A 101 -13.73 2.29 19.98
CA PRO A 101 -14.26 1.77 21.25
C PRO A 101 -13.86 2.60 22.47
N TYR A 102 -12.72 3.30 22.42
CA TYR A 102 -12.12 3.95 23.59
C TYR A 102 -11.97 5.47 23.47
N ALA A 103 -12.60 6.11 22.45
CA ALA A 103 -12.55 7.57 22.26
C ALA A 103 -12.93 8.36 23.51
N MET A 104 -13.85 7.85 24.33
CA MET A 104 -14.29 8.48 25.58
C MET A 104 -13.18 8.70 26.59
N TYR A 105 -12.12 7.90 26.54
CA TYR A 105 -10.97 7.99 27.46
C TYR A 105 -9.91 8.99 26.98
N SER A 106 -10.04 9.56 25.79
CA SER A 106 -9.16 10.60 25.27
C SER A 106 -9.81 11.98 25.38
N GLU A 107 -9.12 12.94 25.99
CA GLU A 107 -9.60 14.33 26.05
C GLU A 107 -9.82 14.91 24.65
N ARG A 108 -9.00 14.48 23.69
CA ARG A 108 -9.03 14.91 22.31
C ARG A 108 -10.24 14.36 21.55
N LEU A 109 -10.64 13.10 21.80
CA LEU A 109 -11.62 12.36 21.01
C LEU A 109 -13.01 12.34 21.64
N ARG A 110 -13.13 12.47 22.98
CA ARG A 110 -14.41 12.29 23.70
C ARG A 110 -15.53 13.24 23.29
N LYS A 111 -15.19 14.36 22.65
CA LYS A 111 -16.16 15.35 22.15
C LYS A 111 -16.51 15.15 20.67
N GLY A 112 -16.19 14.00 20.12
CA GLY A 112 -16.29 13.70 18.68
C GLY A 112 -15.03 14.11 17.93
N TYR A 113 -14.84 13.50 16.76
CA TYR A 113 -13.71 13.78 15.86
C TYR A 113 -14.13 13.51 14.42
N ARG A 114 -13.45 14.17 13.48
CA ARG A 114 -13.54 13.89 12.03
C ARG A 114 -12.15 13.48 11.54
N ILE A 115 -12.09 12.47 10.68
CA ILE A 115 -10.83 12.06 10.03
C ILE A 115 -10.68 12.88 8.76
N ILE A 116 -9.54 13.54 8.63
CA ILE A 116 -9.15 14.23 7.40
C ILE A 116 -8.16 13.40 6.61
N ASP A 117 -8.23 13.51 5.30
CA ASP A 117 -7.32 12.80 4.39
C ASP A 117 -6.13 13.67 3.97
N GLU A 118 -5.25 13.10 3.14
CA GLU A 118 -4.05 13.79 2.66
C GLU A 118 -4.37 14.99 1.75
N TYR A 119 -5.55 15.04 1.12
CA TYR A 119 -5.97 16.19 0.32
C TYR A 119 -6.26 17.38 1.23
N GLU A 120 -7.11 17.16 2.24
CA GLU A 120 -7.44 18.19 3.24
C GLU A 120 -6.21 18.63 4.04
N GLN A 121 -5.34 17.68 4.41
CA GLN A 121 -4.07 17.98 5.10
C GLN A 121 -3.22 18.95 4.26
N ARG A 122 -3.07 18.70 2.95
CA ARG A 122 -2.30 19.57 2.07
C ARG A 122 -2.94 20.94 1.89
N GLU A 123 -4.26 21.00 1.74
CA GLU A 123 -5.01 22.26 1.65
C GLU A 123 -4.80 23.12 2.90
N TYR A 124 -4.92 22.54 4.09
CA TYR A 124 -4.67 23.23 5.34
C TYR A 124 -3.21 23.71 5.46
N ALA A 125 -2.26 22.84 5.20
CA ALA A 125 -0.84 23.18 5.26
C ALA A 125 -0.46 24.30 4.29
N SER A 126 -0.98 24.25 3.06
CA SER A 126 -0.76 25.27 2.02
C SER A 126 -1.41 26.61 2.39
N SER A 127 -2.63 26.58 2.92
CA SER A 127 -3.34 27.79 3.39
C SER A 127 -2.58 28.46 4.55
N ILE A 128 -2.07 27.67 5.50
CA ILE A 128 -1.29 28.18 6.63
C ILE A 128 0.05 28.76 6.13
N ALA A 129 0.73 28.07 5.20
CA ALA A 129 1.97 28.58 4.61
C ALA A 129 1.76 29.94 3.93
N THR A 130 0.67 30.07 3.16
CA THR A 130 0.28 31.34 2.52
C THR A 130 -0.03 32.42 3.55
N LYS A 131 -0.77 32.11 4.63
CA LYS A 131 -1.10 33.03 5.73
C LYS A 131 0.18 33.60 6.38
N PHE A 132 1.22 32.78 6.53
CA PHE A 132 2.48 33.20 7.12
C PHE A 132 3.49 33.76 6.10
N GLY A 133 3.16 33.80 4.80
CA GLY A 133 4.07 34.23 3.75
C GLY A 133 5.31 33.31 3.61
N ILE A 134 5.17 32.04 3.98
CA ILE A 134 6.25 31.05 3.93
C ILE A 134 6.18 30.33 2.58
N ASP A 135 7.20 30.51 1.74
CA ASP A 135 7.37 29.73 0.52
C ASP A 135 8.09 28.41 0.85
N CYS A 136 7.38 27.33 0.74
CA CYS A 136 7.89 25.97 0.97
C CYS A 136 8.48 25.35 -0.31
N GLY A 137 8.31 25.97 -1.48
CA GLY A 137 8.69 25.41 -2.77
C GLY A 137 8.04 24.03 -3.00
N PHE A 138 8.86 23.01 -3.25
CA PHE A 138 8.40 21.63 -3.42
C PHE A 138 8.42 20.79 -2.13
N LYS A 139 8.81 21.38 -0.99
CA LYS A 139 8.87 20.67 0.28
C LYS A 139 7.51 20.65 0.93
N ASP A 140 7.25 19.57 1.70
CA ASP A 140 6.05 19.49 2.52
C ASP A 140 6.03 20.68 3.51
N PRO A 141 4.99 21.52 3.49
CA PRO A 141 4.86 22.65 4.40
C PRO A 141 4.90 22.24 5.88
N LEU A 142 4.42 21.04 6.23
CA LEU A 142 4.39 20.53 7.61
C LEU A 142 5.79 20.24 8.18
N LEU A 143 6.82 20.22 7.36
CA LEU A 143 8.22 20.18 7.85
C LEU A 143 8.65 21.50 8.49
N ASN A 144 7.92 22.60 8.26
CA ASN A 144 8.18 23.87 8.94
C ASN A 144 7.51 23.90 10.32
N PRO A 145 8.27 24.09 11.42
CA PRO A 145 7.73 24.03 12.78
C PRO A 145 6.60 25.01 13.05
N LYS A 146 6.63 26.21 12.45
CA LYS A 146 5.57 27.22 12.63
C LYS A 146 4.26 26.79 11.94
N ILE A 147 4.36 26.25 10.73
CA ILE A 147 3.21 25.73 10.00
C ILE A 147 2.63 24.52 10.74
N LYS A 148 3.48 23.59 11.19
CA LYS A 148 3.05 22.40 11.95
C LYS A 148 2.32 22.78 13.23
N ALA A 149 2.82 23.75 14.00
CA ALA A 149 2.18 24.18 15.24
C ALA A 149 0.79 24.80 15.01
N GLU A 150 0.62 25.63 13.97
CA GLU A 150 -0.68 26.21 13.62
C GLU A 150 -1.62 25.15 13.05
N TYR A 151 -1.11 24.19 12.27
CA TYR A 151 -1.84 23.06 11.77
C TYR A 151 -2.38 22.18 12.92
N ASP A 152 -1.56 21.83 13.89
CA ASP A 152 -1.98 21.02 15.04
C ASP A 152 -3.04 21.76 15.88
N LYS A 153 -2.92 23.08 16.02
CA LYS A 153 -3.93 23.92 16.65
C LYS A 153 -5.23 23.91 15.85
N LEU A 154 -5.17 24.08 14.54
CA LEU A 154 -6.34 24.05 13.65
C LEU A 154 -7.10 22.73 13.77
N LEU A 155 -6.38 21.60 13.70
CA LEU A 155 -6.97 20.28 13.89
C LEU A 155 -7.64 20.14 15.26
N ASN A 156 -7.03 20.73 16.30
CA ASN A 156 -7.62 20.73 17.63
C ASN A 156 -8.92 21.52 17.69
N ASP A 157 -8.93 22.72 17.17
CA ASP A 157 -10.08 23.62 17.21
C ASP A 157 -11.26 23.07 16.41
N LYS A 158 -10.98 22.42 15.26
CA LYS A 158 -11.97 21.76 14.41
C LYS A 158 -12.40 20.37 14.88
N LYS A 159 -11.74 19.80 15.88
CA LYS A 159 -11.90 18.40 16.33
C LYS A 159 -11.60 17.40 15.19
N GLU A 160 -10.53 17.63 14.47
CA GLU A 160 -10.08 16.80 13.35
C GLU A 160 -8.82 16.02 13.70
N ILE A 161 -8.68 14.84 13.13
CA ILE A 161 -7.50 14.00 13.24
C ILE A 161 -7.04 13.54 11.86
N ASP A 162 -5.76 13.56 11.63
CA ASP A 162 -5.10 13.00 10.46
C ASP A 162 -4.58 11.58 10.74
N PHE A 163 -3.96 10.96 9.72
CA PHE A 163 -3.42 9.60 9.86
C PHE A 163 -2.33 9.49 10.93
N ASP A 164 -1.48 10.48 11.08
CA ASP A 164 -0.43 10.48 12.12
C ASP A 164 -1.03 10.56 13.52
N LEU A 165 -2.07 11.37 13.70
CA LEU A 165 -2.79 11.49 14.97
C LEU A 165 -3.54 10.21 15.33
N ILE A 166 -4.02 9.43 14.37
CA ILE A 166 -4.63 8.11 14.65
C ILE A 166 -3.63 7.23 15.40
N LEU A 167 -2.39 7.12 14.91
CA LEU A 167 -1.36 6.30 15.55
C LEU A 167 -0.94 6.88 16.91
N TYR A 168 -0.71 8.18 16.96
CA TYR A 168 -0.30 8.87 18.18
C TYR A 168 -1.34 8.71 19.29
N LEU A 169 -2.61 9.01 19.01
CA LEU A 169 -3.70 8.90 19.99
C LEU A 169 -3.98 7.45 20.39
N SER A 170 -3.81 6.49 19.47
CA SER A 170 -3.92 5.06 19.80
C SER A 170 -2.84 4.63 20.79
N LYS A 171 -1.59 5.04 20.57
CA LYS A 171 -0.49 4.81 21.51
C LYS A 171 -0.77 5.44 22.87
N GLU A 172 -1.21 6.71 22.91
CA GLU A 172 -1.51 7.41 24.16
C GLU A 172 -2.65 6.72 24.94
N LEU A 173 -3.72 6.30 24.25
CA LEU A 173 -4.82 5.56 24.88
C LEU A 173 -4.34 4.25 25.52
N ILE A 174 -3.55 3.45 24.80
CA ILE A 174 -3.00 2.19 25.31
C ILE A 174 -2.03 2.44 26.48
N LYS A 175 -1.19 3.46 26.39
CA LYS A 175 -0.20 3.79 27.42
C LYS A 175 -0.81 4.32 28.71
N ASN A 176 -1.81 5.21 28.58
CA ASN A 176 -2.43 5.86 29.72
C ASN A 176 -3.50 5.00 30.39
N HIS A 177 -4.04 3.99 29.68
CA HIS A 177 -5.11 3.12 30.14
C HIS A 177 -4.77 1.65 29.88
N SER A 178 -4.03 1.01 30.79
CA SER A 178 -3.54 -0.37 30.65
C SER A 178 -4.63 -1.39 30.35
N PHE A 179 -5.85 -1.19 30.86
CA PHE A 179 -6.99 -2.08 30.58
C PHE A 179 -7.36 -2.11 29.09
N ILE A 180 -7.10 -1.04 28.32
CA ILE A 180 -7.37 -1.02 26.86
C ILE A 180 -6.47 -2.04 26.16
N ALA A 181 -5.15 -1.98 26.45
CA ALA A 181 -4.23 -2.96 25.89
C ALA A 181 -4.58 -4.39 26.31
N GLN A 182 -4.97 -4.60 27.58
CA GLN A 182 -5.40 -5.91 28.09
C GLN A 182 -6.65 -6.42 27.36
N ASN A 183 -7.71 -5.62 27.27
CA ASN A 183 -8.95 -6.02 26.63
C ASN A 183 -8.71 -6.42 25.16
N ILE A 184 -7.94 -5.64 24.42
CA ILE A 184 -7.62 -5.92 23.01
C ILE A 184 -6.76 -7.18 22.92
N SER A 185 -5.71 -7.28 23.72
CA SER A 185 -4.76 -8.40 23.66
C SER A 185 -5.40 -9.74 24.02
N PHE A 186 -6.40 -9.75 24.92
CA PHE A 186 -7.13 -10.98 25.26
C PHE A 186 -8.09 -11.46 24.17
N MET A 187 -8.45 -10.60 23.22
CA MET A 187 -9.24 -11.01 22.05
C MET A 187 -8.36 -11.61 20.93
N ILE A 188 -7.03 -11.47 21.01
CA ILE A 188 -6.10 -11.81 19.92
C ILE A 188 -5.36 -13.11 20.25
N ARG A 189 -5.36 -14.04 19.30
CA ARG A 189 -4.55 -15.28 19.30
C ARG A 189 -3.19 -15.05 18.69
N SER A 190 -3.17 -14.42 17.51
CA SER A 190 -1.94 -14.21 16.77
C SER A 190 -1.92 -12.86 16.05
N ILE A 191 -0.72 -12.29 15.94
CA ILE A 191 -0.45 -11.09 15.14
C ILE A 191 0.59 -11.44 14.08
N HIS A 192 0.27 -11.17 12.83
CA HIS A 192 1.17 -11.33 11.69
C HIS A 192 1.42 -9.95 11.10
N VAL A 193 2.68 -9.53 11.02
CA VAL A 193 3.07 -8.23 10.47
C VAL A 193 3.85 -8.47 9.18
N ASP A 194 3.24 -8.08 8.06
CA ASP A 194 3.91 -8.13 6.75
C ASP A 194 4.70 -6.85 6.51
N GLU A 195 5.82 -6.97 5.79
CA GLU A 195 6.72 -5.87 5.45
C GLU A 195 7.16 -5.05 6.69
N PHE A 196 7.57 -5.75 7.77
CA PHE A 196 7.90 -5.08 9.04
C PHE A 196 8.98 -4.00 8.92
N GLN A 197 9.83 -4.05 7.90
CA GLN A 197 10.88 -3.06 7.67
C GLN A 197 10.33 -1.67 7.27
N ASP A 198 9.05 -1.57 6.90
CA ASP A 198 8.38 -0.31 6.58
C ASP A 198 7.56 0.25 7.76
N THR A 199 7.53 -0.47 8.88
CA THR A 199 6.82 -0.08 10.10
C THR A 199 7.49 1.11 10.75
N ASN A 200 6.74 2.13 11.17
CA ASN A 200 7.27 3.28 11.91
C ASN A 200 7.31 3.03 13.42
N GLU A 201 7.96 3.92 14.17
CA GLU A 201 8.15 3.78 15.62
C GLU A 201 6.83 3.64 16.40
N LEU A 202 5.83 4.48 16.09
CA LEU A 202 4.53 4.44 16.77
C LEU A 202 3.81 3.11 16.54
N GLN A 203 3.91 2.56 15.34
CA GLN A 203 3.31 1.28 14.98
C GLN A 203 3.94 0.12 15.77
N TYR A 204 5.28 0.11 15.87
CA TYR A 204 5.99 -0.86 16.71
C TYR A 204 5.58 -0.74 18.17
N GLU A 205 5.49 0.48 18.71
CA GLU A 205 5.09 0.71 20.11
C GLU A 205 3.67 0.19 20.38
N ILE A 206 2.72 0.42 19.47
CA ILE A 206 1.34 -0.08 19.61
C ILE A 206 1.34 -1.61 19.67
N ILE A 207 1.98 -2.27 18.70
CA ILE A 207 2.07 -3.73 18.65
C ILE A 207 2.76 -4.27 19.91
N ALA A 208 3.90 -3.70 20.29
CA ALA A 208 4.67 -4.14 21.45
C ALA A 208 3.88 -4.01 22.77
N ASN A 209 3.08 -2.96 22.94
CA ASN A 209 2.25 -2.80 24.14
C ASN A 209 1.14 -3.86 24.22
N LEU A 210 0.54 -4.27 23.10
CA LEU A 210 -0.42 -5.37 23.07
C LEU A 210 0.24 -6.70 23.48
N ILE A 211 1.45 -6.96 22.97
CA ILE A 211 2.21 -8.17 23.29
C ILE A 211 2.60 -8.20 24.77
N LYS A 212 3.10 -7.10 25.31
CA LYS A 212 3.44 -6.98 26.75
C LYS A 212 2.24 -7.21 27.66
N SER A 213 1.04 -6.83 27.20
CA SER A 213 -0.20 -7.01 27.97
C SER A 213 -0.69 -8.44 27.98
N ASN A 214 -0.30 -9.25 26.97
CA ASN A 214 -0.64 -10.68 26.87
C ASN A 214 0.44 -11.44 26.11
N ASN A 215 1.37 -12.06 26.82
CA ASN A 215 2.47 -12.84 26.25
C ASN A 215 2.05 -14.16 25.59
N ARG A 216 0.76 -14.51 25.60
CA ARG A 216 0.20 -15.69 24.92
C ARG A 216 -0.10 -15.42 23.44
N ILE A 217 -0.01 -14.15 23.00
CA ILE A 217 -0.17 -13.80 21.60
C ILE A 217 0.99 -14.40 20.82
N ASN A 218 0.67 -15.19 19.81
CA ASN A 218 1.65 -15.75 18.90
C ASN A 218 1.99 -14.73 17.79
N ILE A 219 3.27 -14.44 17.57
CA ILE A 219 3.69 -13.35 16.69
C ILE A 219 4.59 -13.81 15.57
N LEU A 220 4.34 -13.23 14.39
CA LEU A 220 5.16 -13.40 13.21
C LEU A 220 5.41 -12.05 12.54
N PHE A 221 6.65 -11.59 12.58
CA PHE A 221 7.13 -10.49 11.73
C PHE A 221 7.77 -11.07 10.47
N VAL A 222 7.37 -10.59 9.30
CA VAL A 222 7.97 -11.00 8.01
C VAL A 222 8.35 -9.76 7.22
N GLY A 223 9.57 -9.74 6.66
CA GLY A 223 10.00 -8.61 5.85
C GLY A 223 11.35 -8.80 5.19
N ASP A 224 11.76 -7.78 4.44
CA ASP A 224 13.05 -7.72 3.75
C ASP A 224 13.71 -6.36 3.97
N VAL A 225 14.74 -6.31 4.78
CA VAL A 225 15.45 -5.05 5.10
C VAL A 225 16.06 -4.41 3.84
N ASN A 226 16.40 -5.19 2.81
CA ASN A 226 16.87 -4.68 1.53
C ASN A 226 15.76 -3.96 0.74
N GLN A 227 14.48 -4.23 1.05
CA GLN A 227 13.32 -3.56 0.46
C GLN A 227 12.75 -2.41 1.32
N ALA A 228 13.49 -1.96 2.35
CA ALA A 228 13.10 -0.83 3.20
C ALA A 228 13.30 0.50 2.43
N ILE A 229 12.33 0.91 1.61
CA ILE A 229 12.39 2.12 0.77
C ILE A 229 11.50 3.26 1.27
N TYR A 230 10.81 3.08 2.39
CA TYR A 230 9.94 4.09 3.01
C TYR A 230 10.58 4.80 4.21
N SER A 231 11.91 4.73 4.36
CA SER A 231 12.65 5.44 5.40
C SER A 231 12.42 6.96 5.36
N GLY A 232 12.25 7.54 4.17
CA GLY A 232 11.88 8.95 3.99
C GLY A 232 10.47 9.31 4.50
N LEU A 233 9.59 8.32 4.70
CA LEU A 233 8.24 8.45 5.22
C LEU A 233 8.10 7.93 6.67
N GLY A 234 9.23 7.80 7.38
CA GLY A 234 9.25 7.40 8.79
C GLY A 234 9.33 5.89 9.05
N GLY A 235 9.45 5.07 8.03
CA GLY A 235 9.73 3.64 8.19
C GLY A 235 11.10 3.40 8.84
N VAL A 236 11.15 2.56 9.86
CA VAL A 236 12.36 2.22 10.61
C VAL A 236 12.56 0.71 10.59
N ALA A 237 13.56 0.26 9.86
CA ALA A 237 13.93 -1.15 9.89
C ALA A 237 14.66 -1.47 11.21
N LYS A 238 13.93 -1.97 12.21
CA LYS A 238 14.50 -2.37 13.50
C LYS A 238 15.19 -3.72 13.39
N SER A 239 16.28 -3.87 14.16
CA SER A 239 16.95 -5.16 14.35
C SER A 239 16.08 -6.12 15.17
N HIS A 240 16.36 -7.40 15.06
CA HIS A 240 15.68 -8.45 15.83
C HIS A 240 15.79 -8.20 17.34
N THR A 241 16.96 -7.78 17.82
CA THR A 241 17.18 -7.46 19.24
C THR A 241 16.32 -6.28 19.72
N GLU A 242 16.20 -5.23 18.89
CA GLU A 242 15.35 -4.08 19.21
C GLU A 242 13.88 -4.48 19.30
N ILE A 243 13.38 -5.28 18.33
CA ILE A 243 11.99 -5.80 18.34
C ILE A 243 11.74 -6.67 19.57
N SER A 244 12.66 -7.60 19.89
CA SER A 244 12.57 -8.46 21.07
C SER A 244 12.51 -7.65 22.38
N ASN A 245 13.37 -6.65 22.51
CA ASN A 245 13.38 -5.76 23.68
C ASN A 245 12.09 -4.93 23.77
N MET A 246 11.60 -4.42 22.64
CA MET A 246 10.36 -3.65 22.61
C MET A 246 9.16 -4.50 22.98
N CYS A 247 9.07 -5.73 22.50
CA CYS A 247 7.95 -6.64 22.77
C CYS A 247 8.05 -7.35 24.13
N GLY A 248 9.25 -7.43 24.71
CA GLY A 248 9.49 -8.15 25.97
C GLY A 248 9.34 -9.67 25.86
N VAL A 249 9.46 -10.22 24.65
CA VAL A 249 9.38 -11.66 24.36
C VAL A 249 10.53 -12.08 23.44
N ALA A 250 10.94 -13.35 23.56
CA ALA A 250 11.95 -13.91 22.66
C ALA A 250 11.33 -14.25 21.29
N PHE A 251 12.12 -14.05 20.24
CA PHE A 251 11.80 -14.43 18.87
C PHE A 251 12.82 -15.44 18.36
N LYS A 252 12.34 -16.41 17.59
CA LYS A 252 13.20 -17.21 16.71
C LYS A 252 13.47 -16.42 15.44
N GLU A 253 14.71 -16.43 14.99
CA GLU A 253 15.10 -15.80 13.73
C GLU A 253 15.24 -16.86 12.66
N ASP A 254 14.70 -16.58 11.47
CA ASP A 254 14.87 -17.45 10.33
C ASP A 254 14.89 -16.67 9.01
N ILE A 255 15.41 -17.32 7.94
CA ILE A 255 15.58 -16.70 6.63
C ILE A 255 14.86 -17.52 5.56
N LEU A 256 13.96 -16.88 4.82
CA LEU A 256 13.37 -17.41 3.60
C LEU A 256 14.16 -16.92 2.39
N ASN A 257 15.15 -17.69 1.95
CA ASN A 257 16.09 -17.30 0.87
C ASN A 257 15.78 -17.92 -0.49
N GLY A 258 14.79 -18.79 -0.61
CA GLY A 258 14.37 -19.38 -1.88
C GLY A 258 13.46 -18.42 -2.66
N CYS A 259 13.90 -17.90 -3.79
CA CYS A 259 13.11 -17.04 -4.69
C CYS A 259 12.36 -17.89 -5.72
N TYR A 260 11.03 -17.90 -5.65
CA TYR A 260 10.15 -18.59 -6.60
C TYR A 260 9.80 -17.75 -7.85
N ARG A 261 10.24 -16.48 -7.87
CA ARG A 261 9.89 -15.49 -8.89
C ARG A 261 10.86 -15.45 -10.05
N SER A 262 12.12 -15.19 -9.76
CA SER A 262 13.09 -14.72 -10.75
C SER A 262 14.04 -15.82 -11.19
N THR A 263 14.53 -15.72 -12.43
CA THR A 263 15.61 -16.55 -12.96
C THR A 263 16.91 -16.31 -12.19
N ASN A 264 17.86 -17.25 -12.26
CA ASN A 264 19.19 -17.11 -11.68
C ASN A 264 19.87 -15.81 -12.14
N ARG A 265 19.76 -15.49 -13.44
CA ARG A 265 20.38 -14.30 -14.03
C ARG A 265 19.86 -13.00 -13.42
N ILE A 266 18.56 -12.87 -13.21
CA ILE A 266 17.97 -11.70 -12.56
C ILE A 266 18.41 -11.59 -11.10
N ILE A 267 18.48 -12.72 -10.39
CA ILE A 267 18.95 -12.75 -8.99
C ILE A 267 20.41 -12.29 -8.92
N ASP A 268 21.29 -12.85 -9.76
CA ASP A 268 22.71 -12.47 -9.78
C ASP A 268 22.91 -10.99 -10.09
N TYR A 269 22.02 -10.42 -10.90
CA TYR A 269 22.06 -8.98 -11.18
C TYR A 269 21.64 -8.15 -9.96
N TYR A 270 20.47 -8.36 -9.37
CA TYR A 270 20.00 -7.50 -8.27
C TYR A 270 20.75 -7.73 -6.95
N ARG A 271 21.43 -8.86 -6.77
CA ARG A 271 22.34 -9.08 -5.61
C ARG A 271 23.47 -8.07 -5.52
N ASN A 272 23.84 -7.38 -6.62
CA ASN A 272 24.81 -6.29 -6.57
C ASN A 272 24.32 -5.11 -5.73
N PHE A 273 23.02 -4.99 -5.52
CA PHE A 273 22.38 -3.94 -4.74
C PHE A 273 21.99 -4.38 -3.32
N GLU A 274 22.27 -5.61 -2.92
CA GLU A 274 22.04 -6.03 -1.53
C GLU A 274 22.86 -5.19 -0.55
N VAL A 275 22.17 -4.63 0.45
CA VAL A 275 22.80 -3.98 1.60
C VAL A 275 23.14 -5.05 2.65
N ASN A 276 22.20 -5.95 2.92
CA ASN A 276 22.37 -7.09 3.80
C ASN A 276 22.29 -8.38 2.99
N LYS A 277 23.34 -9.19 3.03
CA LYS A 277 23.40 -10.44 2.27
C LYS A 277 22.42 -11.46 2.86
N THR A 278 21.46 -11.89 2.06
CA THR A 278 20.43 -12.86 2.44
C THR A 278 20.65 -14.25 1.87
N GLY A 279 21.65 -14.42 0.99
CA GLY A 279 21.94 -15.70 0.36
C GLY A 279 20.83 -16.19 -0.58
N VAL A 280 20.17 -15.27 -1.29
CA VAL A 280 19.07 -15.58 -2.21
C VAL A 280 19.48 -16.58 -3.27
N VAL A 281 18.64 -17.60 -3.49
CA VAL A 281 18.79 -18.60 -4.54
C VAL A 281 17.48 -18.76 -5.30
N SER A 282 17.56 -18.98 -6.62
CA SER A 282 16.35 -19.25 -7.40
C SER A 282 15.88 -20.68 -7.16
N VAL A 283 14.60 -20.81 -6.80
CA VAL A 283 13.86 -22.08 -6.74
C VAL A 283 12.68 -22.05 -7.71
N SER A 284 12.67 -21.08 -8.63
CA SER A 284 11.68 -20.95 -9.70
C SER A 284 11.77 -22.12 -10.67
N GLU A 285 10.64 -22.54 -11.23
CA GLU A 285 10.62 -23.53 -12.33
C GLU A 285 11.37 -23.00 -13.56
N ASN A 286 11.39 -21.69 -13.74
CA ASN A 286 12.05 -20.99 -14.86
C ASN A 286 13.46 -20.51 -14.51
N LYS A 287 14.09 -21.02 -13.45
CA LYS A 287 15.37 -20.50 -12.91
C LYS A 287 16.51 -20.45 -13.93
N ASP A 288 16.54 -21.40 -14.88
CA ASP A 288 17.61 -21.54 -15.85
C ASP A 288 17.30 -20.87 -17.22
N ILE A 289 16.14 -20.21 -17.35
CA ILE A 289 15.83 -19.43 -18.55
C ILE A 289 16.80 -18.24 -18.62
N TYR A 290 17.50 -18.15 -19.75
CA TYR A 290 18.38 -17.03 -20.05
C TYR A 290 17.55 -15.83 -20.53
N GLY A 291 17.12 -14.99 -19.58
CA GLY A 291 16.40 -13.76 -19.90
C GLY A 291 17.36 -12.63 -20.31
N THR A 292 16.79 -11.55 -20.82
CA THR A 292 17.54 -10.36 -21.28
C THR A 292 17.81 -9.40 -20.13
N ILE A 293 19.05 -8.92 -20.00
CA ILE A 293 19.40 -7.80 -19.12
C ILE A 293 20.19 -6.78 -19.93
N LYS A 294 19.56 -5.63 -20.23
CA LYS A 294 20.17 -4.51 -20.99
C LYS A 294 20.26 -3.25 -20.16
N TYR A 295 21.37 -2.53 -20.28
CA TYR A 295 21.55 -1.22 -19.72
C TYR A 295 22.05 -0.25 -20.79
N ASN A 296 21.24 0.76 -21.12
CA ASN A 296 21.54 1.75 -22.18
C ASN A 296 21.73 3.13 -21.56
N THR A 297 22.92 3.70 -21.75
CA THR A 297 23.31 5.05 -21.32
C THR A 297 23.51 6.00 -22.49
N SER A 298 23.28 5.55 -23.74
CA SER A 298 23.55 6.32 -24.95
C SER A 298 22.29 6.91 -25.59
N VAL A 299 21.11 6.39 -25.31
CA VAL A 299 19.84 6.87 -25.84
C VAL A 299 19.55 8.30 -25.38
N SER A 300 18.97 9.13 -26.25
CA SER A 300 18.53 10.48 -25.88
C SER A 300 17.15 10.47 -25.22
N LYS A 301 16.84 11.52 -24.45
CA LYS A 301 15.52 11.71 -23.82
C LYS A 301 14.35 11.75 -24.82
N GLU A 302 14.63 12.12 -26.08
CA GLU A 302 13.64 12.14 -27.15
C GLU A 302 13.32 10.74 -27.64
N ASN A 303 14.36 9.87 -27.74
CA ASN A 303 14.28 8.54 -28.34
C ASN A 303 13.97 7.42 -27.34
N VAL A 304 14.16 7.64 -26.03
CA VAL A 304 13.93 6.60 -25.01
C VAL A 304 12.52 6.01 -25.07
N TYR A 305 11.50 6.81 -25.42
CA TYR A 305 10.12 6.33 -25.50
C TYR A 305 9.89 5.45 -26.74
N LEU A 306 10.63 5.69 -27.84
CA LEU A 306 10.63 4.82 -29.01
C LEU A 306 11.23 3.46 -28.68
N GLU A 307 12.40 3.45 -28.02
CA GLU A 307 13.03 2.19 -27.60
C GLU A 307 12.13 1.39 -26.61
N ILE A 308 11.46 2.09 -25.67
CA ILE A 308 10.51 1.44 -24.76
C ILE A 308 9.35 0.83 -25.55
N ALA A 309 8.79 1.54 -26.54
CA ALA A 309 7.71 1.03 -27.39
C ALA A 309 8.15 -0.19 -28.22
N ASP A 310 9.37 -0.16 -28.78
CA ASP A 310 9.94 -1.27 -29.54
C ASP A 310 10.14 -2.52 -28.66
N ILE A 311 10.65 -2.32 -27.44
CA ILE A 311 10.77 -3.42 -26.46
C ILE A 311 9.39 -3.99 -26.12
N ILE A 312 8.38 -3.16 -25.86
CA ILE A 312 7.01 -3.61 -25.58
C ILE A 312 6.49 -4.47 -26.74
N ASN A 313 6.59 -3.98 -27.98
CA ASN A 313 6.16 -4.73 -29.16
C ASN A 313 6.92 -6.06 -29.32
N LEU A 314 8.23 -6.06 -29.09
CA LEU A 314 9.04 -7.29 -29.12
C LEU A 314 8.60 -8.29 -28.06
N GLN A 315 8.32 -7.84 -26.82
CA GLN A 315 7.90 -8.73 -25.73
C GLN A 315 6.52 -9.33 -26.00
N ILE A 316 5.59 -8.54 -26.54
CA ILE A 316 4.25 -9.02 -26.92
C ILE A 316 4.38 -10.02 -28.10
N ALA A 317 5.20 -9.72 -29.11
CA ALA A 317 5.48 -10.65 -30.22
C ALA A 317 6.08 -11.98 -29.73
N ASN A 318 6.86 -11.95 -28.64
CA ASN A 318 7.39 -13.15 -27.98
C ASN A 318 6.36 -13.86 -27.05
N GLY A 319 5.09 -13.44 -27.07
CA GLY A 319 4.00 -14.08 -26.33
C GLY A 319 3.86 -13.65 -24.87
N ILE A 320 4.58 -12.62 -24.42
CA ILE A 320 4.43 -12.06 -23.05
C ILE A 320 3.14 -11.24 -23.01
N LYS A 321 2.28 -11.53 -22.05
CA LYS A 321 1.02 -10.81 -21.85
C LYS A 321 1.26 -9.36 -21.43
N GLU A 322 0.37 -8.45 -21.82
CA GLU A 322 0.46 -7.03 -21.48
C GLU A 322 0.63 -6.79 -19.97
N ASN A 323 -0.17 -7.46 -19.14
CA ASN A 323 -0.11 -7.32 -17.68
C ASN A 323 1.15 -7.93 -17.01
N GLU A 324 1.99 -8.62 -17.78
CA GLU A 324 3.29 -9.14 -17.37
C GLU A 324 4.47 -8.22 -17.79
N ILE A 325 4.16 -7.03 -18.33
CA ILE A 325 5.14 -6.00 -18.69
C ILE A 325 4.92 -4.78 -17.80
N CYS A 326 6.02 -4.24 -17.25
CA CYS A 326 5.98 -3.04 -16.43
C CYS A 326 7.01 -2.01 -16.88
N VAL A 327 6.57 -0.74 -16.98
CA VAL A 327 7.43 0.41 -17.20
C VAL A 327 7.55 1.19 -15.90
N ILE A 328 8.77 1.41 -15.42
CA ILE A 328 9.05 2.01 -14.12
C ILE A 328 9.85 3.29 -14.28
N ALA A 329 9.44 4.35 -13.56
CA ALA A 329 10.22 5.56 -13.40
C ALA A 329 10.45 5.89 -11.92
N PRO A 330 11.53 6.60 -11.56
CA PRO A 330 11.80 6.98 -10.18
C PRO A 330 10.73 7.89 -9.56
N GLN A 331 10.14 8.79 -10.34
CA GLN A 331 9.28 9.87 -9.83
C GLN A 331 7.95 9.99 -10.57
N TRP A 332 6.93 10.49 -9.87
CA TRP A 332 5.56 10.59 -10.35
C TRP A 332 5.36 11.46 -11.60
N TYR A 333 6.06 12.59 -11.73
CA TYR A 333 5.87 13.48 -12.88
C TYR A 333 6.29 12.84 -14.20
N GLN A 334 7.23 11.88 -14.15
CA GLN A 334 7.69 11.12 -15.31
C GLN A 334 6.62 10.15 -15.83
N ILE A 335 5.85 9.57 -14.89
CA ILE A 335 4.79 8.62 -15.19
C ILE A 335 3.73 9.22 -16.12
N TYR A 336 3.34 10.48 -15.90
CA TYR A 336 2.37 11.16 -16.76
C TYR A 336 2.88 11.31 -18.20
N SER A 337 4.12 11.78 -18.35
CA SER A 337 4.71 12.03 -19.67
C SER A 337 4.83 10.71 -20.45
N VAL A 338 5.39 9.66 -19.84
CA VAL A 338 5.57 8.35 -20.49
C VAL A 338 4.24 7.71 -20.83
N SER A 339 3.26 7.76 -19.92
CA SER A 339 1.94 7.17 -20.14
C SER A 339 1.25 7.77 -21.37
N ASN A 340 1.23 9.11 -21.48
CA ASN A 340 0.61 9.79 -22.62
C ASN A 340 1.33 9.48 -23.93
N LYS A 341 2.68 9.47 -23.93
CA LYS A 341 3.47 9.16 -25.12
C LYS A 341 3.27 7.72 -25.58
N LEU A 342 3.39 6.74 -24.67
CA LEU A 342 3.21 5.33 -25.02
C LEU A 342 1.80 5.03 -25.53
N LYS A 343 0.76 5.61 -24.93
CA LYS A 343 -0.62 5.47 -25.41
C LYS A 343 -0.81 6.03 -26.82
N SER A 344 -0.16 7.14 -27.17
CA SER A 344 -0.23 7.70 -28.52
C SER A 344 0.56 6.87 -29.54
N MET A 345 1.66 6.23 -29.14
CA MET A 345 2.50 5.40 -30.01
C MET A 345 1.95 3.99 -30.19
N LEU A 346 1.26 3.44 -29.18
CA LEU A 346 0.75 2.07 -29.12
C LEU A 346 -0.77 2.08 -28.82
N PRO A 347 -1.60 2.62 -29.73
CA PRO A 347 -3.03 2.83 -29.48
C PRO A 347 -3.86 1.55 -29.30
N THR A 348 -3.35 0.40 -29.74
CA THR A 348 -4.01 -0.91 -29.62
C THR A 348 -3.69 -1.62 -28.31
N ILE A 349 -2.69 -1.15 -27.56
CA ILE A 349 -2.22 -1.75 -26.31
C ILE A 349 -2.89 -1.06 -25.12
N LYS A 350 -3.36 -1.87 -24.17
CA LYS A 350 -3.90 -1.33 -22.92
C LYS A 350 -2.79 -0.99 -21.94
N PHE A 351 -2.96 0.13 -21.25
CA PHE A 351 -2.03 0.58 -20.23
C PHE A 351 -2.76 0.83 -18.90
N ASP A 352 -2.22 0.27 -17.83
CA ASP A 352 -2.58 0.59 -16.45
C ASP A 352 -1.57 1.58 -15.87
N ALA A 353 -1.96 2.84 -15.76
CA ALA A 353 -1.14 3.91 -15.21
C ALA A 353 -1.86 4.62 -14.04
N PRO A 354 -1.12 5.08 -13.01
CA PRO A 354 -1.68 5.69 -11.82
C PRO A 354 -2.36 6.99 -12.11
N ASN A 355 -3.35 7.40 -12.40
CA ASN A 355 -4.06 8.66 -12.65
C ASN A 355 -5.14 8.55 -13.74
N ILE A 356 -5.52 7.31 -14.03
CA ILE A 356 -6.64 7.03 -14.91
C ILE A 356 -7.95 7.04 -14.09
N SER A 357 -7.82 6.98 -12.75
CA SER A 357 -8.96 6.93 -11.84
C SER A 357 -9.40 8.30 -11.36
N PRO A 358 -10.68 8.67 -11.49
CA PRO A 358 -11.22 9.84 -10.81
C PRO A 358 -11.18 9.71 -9.29
N PHE A 359 -11.26 8.48 -8.75
CA PHE A 359 -11.29 8.21 -7.33
C PHE A 359 -9.91 7.84 -6.78
N LYS A 360 -9.42 8.58 -5.77
CA LYS A 360 -8.22 8.21 -5.02
C LYS A 360 -8.57 7.14 -3.98
N THR A 361 -7.74 6.12 -3.86
CA THR A 361 -7.93 5.06 -2.86
C THR A 361 -7.85 5.62 -1.44
N ASN A 362 -8.95 5.55 -0.72
CA ASN A 362 -9.05 5.92 0.69
C ASN A 362 -10.07 5.03 1.41
N PRO A 363 -9.65 3.84 1.93
CA PRO A 363 -10.57 2.88 2.56
C PRO A 363 -11.21 3.34 3.87
N MET A 364 -10.76 4.47 4.43
CA MET A 364 -11.36 5.06 5.64
C MET A 364 -12.44 6.10 5.28
N ASN A 365 -12.53 6.50 4.02
CA ASN A 365 -13.53 7.43 3.55
C ASN A 365 -14.79 6.66 3.08
N PRO A 366 -15.97 6.88 3.68
CA PRO A 366 -17.19 6.16 3.32
C PRO A 366 -17.61 6.39 1.87
N PHE A 367 -17.31 7.56 1.30
CA PHE A 367 -17.65 7.90 -0.08
C PHE A 367 -16.78 7.15 -1.09
N PHE A 368 -15.49 6.93 -0.79
CA PHE A 368 -14.66 6.04 -1.59
C PHE A 368 -15.18 4.59 -1.54
N LEU A 369 -15.58 4.11 -0.37
CA LEU A 369 -16.13 2.77 -0.21
C LEU A 369 -17.47 2.61 -0.95
N MET A 370 -18.33 3.65 -0.94
CA MET A 370 -19.57 3.68 -1.73
C MET A 370 -19.27 3.62 -3.24
N ALA A 371 -18.28 4.40 -3.72
CA ALA A 371 -17.84 4.34 -5.11
C ALA A 371 -17.32 2.93 -5.47
N LYS A 372 -16.50 2.32 -4.61
CA LYS A 372 -16.01 0.94 -4.79
C LYS A 372 -17.17 -0.06 -4.94
N LEU A 373 -18.22 0.05 -4.12
CA LEU A 373 -19.38 -0.84 -4.21
C LEU A 373 -20.23 -0.56 -5.45
N LEU A 374 -20.41 0.71 -5.85
CA LEU A 374 -21.20 1.09 -6.99
C LEU A 374 -20.59 0.64 -8.33
N PHE A 375 -19.26 0.76 -8.46
CA PHE A 375 -18.53 0.47 -9.70
C PHE A 375 -17.88 -0.92 -9.74
N THR A 376 -18.24 -1.81 -8.81
CA THR A 376 -17.83 -3.23 -8.84
C THR A 376 -19.04 -4.13 -9.08
N GLU A 377 -18.82 -5.26 -9.75
CA GLU A 377 -19.88 -6.17 -10.15
C GLU A 377 -20.62 -6.78 -8.95
N ALA A 378 -21.95 -6.71 -8.96
CA ALA A 378 -22.80 -7.10 -7.83
C ALA A 378 -22.73 -8.59 -7.48
N GLY A 379 -22.55 -9.46 -8.48
CA GLY A 379 -22.52 -10.93 -8.32
C GLY A 379 -21.17 -11.50 -7.89
N VAL A 380 -20.12 -10.69 -7.90
CA VAL A 380 -18.75 -11.11 -7.61
C VAL A 380 -18.35 -10.70 -6.21
N ARG A 381 -17.64 -11.59 -5.48
CA ARG A 381 -17.11 -11.32 -4.13
C ARG A 381 -18.18 -10.84 -3.12
N VAL A 382 -19.33 -11.48 -3.11
CA VAL A 382 -20.52 -11.08 -2.30
C VAL A 382 -20.20 -10.89 -0.81
N SER A 383 -19.40 -11.77 -0.21
CA SER A 383 -19.01 -11.67 1.20
C SER A 383 -18.19 -10.41 1.48
N MET A 384 -17.25 -10.07 0.58
CA MET A 384 -16.44 -8.86 0.69
C MET A 384 -17.31 -7.59 0.54
N ARG A 385 -18.20 -7.57 -0.46
CA ARG A 385 -19.13 -6.44 -0.67
C ARG A 385 -20.01 -6.20 0.55
N LYS A 386 -20.52 -7.28 1.18
CA LYS A 386 -21.32 -7.20 2.42
C LYS A 386 -20.50 -6.59 3.55
N ARG A 387 -19.23 -7.02 3.72
CA ARG A 387 -18.34 -6.49 4.76
C ARG A 387 -18.07 -4.99 4.54
N VAL A 388 -17.77 -4.58 3.31
CA VAL A 388 -17.56 -3.17 2.96
C VAL A 388 -18.82 -2.33 3.22
N ALA A 389 -20.01 -2.85 2.88
CA ALA A 389 -21.27 -2.16 3.16
C ALA A 389 -21.52 -2.01 4.67
N THR A 390 -21.21 -3.05 5.46
CA THR A 390 -21.30 -2.98 6.92
C THR A 390 -20.30 -1.96 7.48
N GLU A 391 -19.08 -1.91 6.95
CA GLU A 391 -18.07 -0.92 7.37
C GLU A 391 -18.52 0.52 7.06
N ILE A 392 -19.12 0.77 5.89
CA ILE A 392 -19.72 2.09 5.58
C ILE A 392 -20.74 2.49 6.66
N ILE A 393 -21.64 1.57 7.04
CA ILE A 393 -22.65 1.84 8.06
C ILE A 393 -21.99 2.12 9.42
N ASN A 394 -20.95 1.38 9.78
CA ASN A 394 -20.19 1.60 11.02
C ASN A 394 -19.51 2.97 11.03
N ILE A 395 -18.87 3.35 9.93
CA ILE A 395 -18.25 4.68 9.77
C ILE A 395 -19.33 5.77 9.96
N LEU A 396 -20.47 5.67 9.27
CA LEU A 396 -21.54 6.65 9.38
C LEU A 396 -22.09 6.74 10.81
N LYS A 397 -22.34 5.58 11.46
CA LYS A 397 -22.89 5.54 12.82
C LYS A 397 -21.90 6.04 13.88
N ILE A 398 -20.65 5.61 13.82
CA ILE A 398 -19.68 5.79 14.91
C ILE A 398 -18.85 7.04 14.70
N ASP A 399 -18.25 7.20 13.50
CA ASP A 399 -17.32 8.30 13.24
C ASP A 399 -18.08 9.61 12.97
N TYR A 400 -19.22 9.53 12.28
CA TYR A 400 -20.06 10.70 11.97
C TYR A 400 -21.30 10.84 12.85
N GLN A 401 -21.56 9.87 13.75
CA GLN A 401 -22.71 9.88 14.68
C GLN A 401 -24.07 10.00 13.99
N ILE A 402 -24.18 9.49 12.74
CA ILE A 402 -25.42 9.51 11.97
C ILE A 402 -26.40 8.48 12.57
N PHE A 403 -27.63 8.93 12.81
CA PHE A 403 -28.70 8.03 13.19
C PHE A 403 -29.09 7.14 12.01
N ILE A 404 -28.78 5.86 12.10
CA ILE A 404 -29.15 4.85 11.11
C ILE A 404 -30.13 3.87 11.77
N PRO A 405 -31.39 3.78 11.28
CA PRO A 405 -32.35 2.83 11.82
C PRO A 405 -31.83 1.39 11.78
N GLU A 406 -32.19 0.54 12.75
CA GLU A 406 -31.80 -0.87 12.79
C GLU A 406 -32.23 -1.64 11.54
N THR A 407 -33.33 -1.21 10.93
CA THR A 407 -33.82 -1.76 9.65
C THR A 407 -32.98 -1.42 8.44
N PHE A 408 -31.97 -0.53 8.57
CA PHE A 408 -31.05 -0.16 7.51
C PHE A 408 -29.69 -0.79 7.78
N ASP A 409 -29.45 -1.95 7.19
CA ASP A 409 -28.23 -2.72 7.29
C ASP A 409 -27.42 -2.71 5.97
N GLY A 410 -26.28 -3.43 5.95
CA GLY A 410 -25.44 -3.55 4.77
C GLY A 410 -26.14 -4.13 3.56
N TYR A 411 -27.14 -5.01 3.73
CA TYR A 411 -27.91 -5.54 2.61
C TYR A 411 -28.81 -4.49 1.98
N LYS A 412 -29.41 -3.63 2.79
CA LYS A 412 -30.25 -2.54 2.28
C LYS A 412 -29.43 -1.49 1.53
N LEU A 413 -28.23 -1.17 2.06
CA LEU A 413 -27.26 -0.31 1.35
C LEU A 413 -26.85 -0.92 0.01
N LEU A 414 -26.48 -2.20 -0.02
CA LEU A 414 -26.13 -2.89 -1.27
C LEU A 414 -27.29 -2.94 -2.26
N ARG A 415 -28.53 -3.12 -1.79
CA ARG A 415 -29.72 -3.10 -2.65
C ARG A 415 -29.88 -1.74 -3.32
N ILE A 416 -29.71 -0.64 -2.60
CA ILE A 416 -29.76 0.69 -3.17
C ILE A 416 -28.67 0.85 -4.22
N LEU A 417 -27.41 0.56 -3.88
CA LEU A 417 -26.28 0.69 -4.79
C LEU A 417 -26.43 -0.15 -6.06
N ASN A 418 -26.96 -1.37 -5.95
CA ASN A 418 -27.14 -2.28 -7.08
C ASN A 418 -28.40 -1.97 -7.91
N SER A 419 -29.32 -1.13 -7.43
CA SER A 419 -30.55 -0.75 -8.14
C SER A 419 -30.45 0.55 -8.93
N VAL A 420 -29.29 1.23 -8.86
CA VAL A 420 -29.10 2.49 -9.57
C VAL A 420 -29.00 2.22 -11.08
N PRO A 421 -29.79 2.94 -11.92
CA PRO A 421 -29.65 2.82 -13.36
C PRO A 421 -28.26 3.23 -13.84
N ILE A 422 -27.69 2.45 -14.74
CA ILE A 422 -26.37 2.75 -15.30
C ILE A 422 -26.48 3.98 -16.21
N ASN A 423 -25.59 4.94 -16.00
CA ASN A 423 -25.38 6.06 -16.91
C ASN A 423 -24.02 5.91 -17.57
N ASP A 424 -24.01 5.38 -18.81
CA ASP A 424 -22.78 5.09 -19.55
C ASP A 424 -21.99 6.35 -19.90
N GLU A 425 -22.64 7.50 -20.06
CA GLU A 425 -21.98 8.74 -20.45
C GLU A 425 -21.22 9.38 -19.29
N ASN A 426 -21.79 9.34 -18.06
CA ASN A 426 -21.17 9.98 -16.91
C ASN A 426 -21.39 9.20 -15.61
N GLY A 427 -20.42 8.35 -15.27
CA GLY A 427 -20.40 7.58 -14.03
C GLY A 427 -20.27 8.45 -12.77
N VAL A 428 -19.59 9.60 -12.86
CA VAL A 428 -19.43 10.52 -11.71
C VAL A 428 -20.76 11.17 -11.34
N GLU A 429 -21.58 11.60 -12.32
CA GLU A 429 -22.93 12.11 -12.05
C GLU A 429 -23.86 11.01 -11.51
N MET A 430 -23.74 9.78 -12.05
CA MET A 430 -24.43 8.63 -11.49
C MET A 430 -24.05 8.39 -10.02
N TYR A 431 -22.78 8.51 -9.68
CA TYR A 431 -22.30 8.40 -8.29
C TYR A 431 -22.92 9.48 -7.40
N LYS A 432 -22.92 10.75 -7.82
CA LYS A 432 -23.54 11.87 -7.08
C LYS A 432 -25.03 11.62 -6.80
N ALA A 433 -25.76 11.20 -7.82
CA ALA A 433 -27.19 10.87 -7.70
C ALA A 433 -27.43 9.73 -6.71
N THR A 434 -26.53 8.72 -6.72
CA THR A 434 -26.59 7.60 -5.79
C THR A 434 -26.36 8.02 -4.34
N VAL A 435 -25.35 8.85 -4.08
CA VAL A 435 -25.09 9.39 -2.73
C VAL A 435 -26.26 10.24 -2.25
N SER A 436 -26.83 11.10 -3.11
CA SER A 436 -28.02 11.88 -2.80
C SER A 436 -29.22 10.99 -2.43
N THR A 437 -29.41 9.88 -3.13
CA THR A 437 -30.45 8.90 -2.78
C THR A 437 -30.23 8.29 -1.39
N ILE A 438 -28.98 7.93 -1.05
CA ILE A 438 -28.64 7.42 0.28
C ILE A 438 -28.89 8.48 1.36
N PHE A 439 -28.50 9.73 1.11
CA PHE A 439 -28.76 10.85 2.03
C PHE A 439 -30.25 11.03 2.28
N ASN A 440 -31.08 11.00 1.23
CA ASN A 440 -32.53 11.11 1.35
C ASN A 440 -33.13 9.95 2.17
N VAL A 441 -32.68 8.70 1.93
CA VAL A 441 -33.16 7.53 2.68
C VAL A 441 -32.78 7.59 4.15
N LEU A 442 -31.58 8.10 4.46
CA LEU A 442 -31.07 8.26 5.83
C LEU A 442 -31.51 9.61 6.46
N LYS A 443 -32.21 10.47 5.73
CA LYS A 443 -32.65 11.81 6.15
C LYS A 443 -31.48 12.70 6.61
N ILE A 444 -30.34 12.58 5.92
CA ILE A 444 -29.16 13.43 6.15
C ILE A 444 -29.45 14.82 5.57
N THR A 445 -29.38 15.87 6.40
CA THR A 445 -29.67 17.25 6.03
C THR A 445 -28.53 18.18 6.45
N ASP A 446 -28.46 19.38 5.84
CA ASP A 446 -27.37 20.36 6.09
C ASP A 446 -27.31 20.86 7.56
N GLU A 447 -28.40 20.72 8.32
CA GLU A 447 -28.50 21.28 9.67
C GLU A 447 -27.84 20.41 10.75
N CYS A 448 -27.82 19.08 10.57
CA CYS A 448 -27.40 18.15 11.62
C CYS A 448 -26.05 17.47 11.34
N GLU A 449 -25.66 17.28 10.08
CA GLU A 449 -24.57 16.40 9.66
C GLU A 449 -23.42 17.12 8.91
N LYS A 450 -23.10 18.35 9.36
CA LYS A 450 -22.08 19.21 8.71
C LYS A 450 -20.76 18.48 8.41
N SER A 451 -20.27 17.67 9.36
CA SER A 451 -19.00 16.95 9.23
C SER A 451 -19.02 15.94 8.07
N LEU A 452 -20.11 15.21 7.91
CA LEU A 452 -20.26 14.23 6.81
C LEU A 452 -20.37 14.94 5.47
N LEU A 453 -21.14 16.03 5.39
CA LEU A 453 -21.33 16.82 4.17
C LEU A 453 -20.04 17.52 3.75
N GLU A 454 -19.24 18.01 4.71
CA GLU A 454 -17.92 18.57 4.44
C GLU A 454 -16.98 17.49 3.86
N THR A 455 -16.98 16.29 4.43
CA THR A 455 -16.19 15.16 3.91
C THR A 455 -16.64 14.78 2.49
N TYR A 456 -17.94 14.78 2.22
CA TYR A 456 -18.46 14.54 0.87
C TYR A 456 -18.03 15.63 -0.11
N SER A 457 -18.14 16.89 0.28
CA SER A 457 -17.74 18.04 -0.54
C SER A 457 -16.24 17.96 -0.88
N ASN A 458 -15.39 17.70 0.09
CA ASN A 458 -13.94 17.58 -0.10
C ASN A 458 -13.58 16.40 -1.00
N PHE A 459 -14.22 15.23 -0.79
CA PHE A 459 -14.06 14.07 -1.66
C PHE A 459 -14.44 14.40 -3.11
N MET A 460 -15.57 15.09 -3.34
CA MET A 460 -15.99 15.48 -4.69
C MET A 460 -15.10 16.56 -5.31
N ASN A 461 -14.56 17.48 -4.50
CA ASN A 461 -13.59 18.47 -4.96
C ASN A 461 -12.30 17.78 -5.44
N GLU A 462 -11.77 16.82 -4.67
CA GLU A 462 -10.61 16.04 -5.09
C GLU A 462 -10.90 15.27 -6.39
N VAL A 463 -12.06 14.63 -6.52
CA VAL A 463 -12.48 13.93 -7.74
C VAL A 463 -12.49 14.89 -8.94
N ASN A 464 -13.11 16.06 -8.79
CA ASN A 464 -13.21 17.05 -9.87
C ASN A 464 -11.84 17.62 -10.26
N GLU A 465 -10.98 17.92 -9.30
CA GLU A 465 -9.60 18.38 -9.56
C GLU A 465 -8.78 17.32 -10.31
N ARG A 466 -8.88 16.05 -9.90
CA ARG A 466 -8.17 14.95 -10.58
C ARG A 466 -8.62 14.80 -12.02
N ILE A 467 -9.95 14.85 -12.25
CA ILE A 467 -10.53 14.79 -13.60
C ILE A 467 -9.98 15.94 -14.45
N LYS A 468 -10.06 17.17 -13.95
CA LYS A 468 -9.62 18.38 -14.67
C LYS A 468 -8.11 18.38 -14.93
N ARG A 469 -7.31 18.10 -13.89
CA ARG A 469 -5.83 18.13 -13.98
C ARG A 469 -5.27 17.10 -14.95
N ASN A 470 -5.87 15.91 -14.97
CA ASN A 470 -5.34 14.75 -15.68
C ASN A 470 -6.16 14.40 -16.93
N ASN A 471 -7.18 15.22 -17.28
CA ASN A 471 -8.09 14.96 -18.39
C ASN A 471 -8.67 13.53 -18.37
N ILE A 472 -9.16 13.09 -17.20
CA ILE A 472 -9.67 11.74 -16.99
C ILE A 472 -11.10 11.63 -17.54
N SER A 473 -11.41 10.53 -18.22
CA SER A 473 -12.77 10.23 -18.66
C SER A 473 -13.68 9.98 -17.45
N CYS A 474 -14.90 10.52 -17.51
CA CYS A 474 -15.93 10.37 -16.47
C CYS A 474 -16.97 9.30 -16.80
N THR A 475 -16.81 8.53 -17.88
CA THR A 475 -17.77 7.47 -18.27
C THR A 475 -17.91 6.41 -17.18
N TYR A 476 -19.05 5.72 -17.15
CA TYR A 476 -19.27 4.58 -16.26
C TYR A 476 -18.14 3.56 -16.34
N GLN A 477 -17.72 3.21 -17.57
CA GLN A 477 -16.62 2.27 -17.78
C GLN A 477 -15.29 2.77 -17.20
N ALA A 478 -14.98 4.06 -17.32
CA ALA A 478 -13.78 4.66 -16.71
C ALA A 478 -13.82 4.56 -15.18
N CYS A 479 -14.99 4.79 -14.58
CA CYS A 479 -15.20 4.62 -13.14
C CYS A 479 -15.06 3.15 -12.70
N CYS A 480 -15.61 2.20 -13.46
CA CYS A 480 -15.45 0.77 -13.19
C CYS A 480 -13.99 0.32 -13.26
N ASN A 481 -13.23 0.83 -14.23
CA ASN A 481 -11.81 0.48 -14.39
C ASN A 481 -10.95 0.87 -13.17
N CYS A 482 -11.42 1.82 -12.33
CA CYS A 482 -10.75 2.18 -11.08
C CYS A 482 -10.70 1.04 -10.05
N PHE A 483 -11.66 0.12 -10.13
CA PHE A 483 -11.88 -0.94 -9.13
C PHE A 483 -11.72 -2.35 -9.72
N LYS A 484 -11.42 -2.46 -11.02
CA LYS A 484 -11.10 -3.73 -11.67
C LYS A 484 -9.69 -4.19 -11.36
N GLU A 485 -9.44 -5.48 -11.54
CA GLU A 485 -8.08 -5.98 -11.62
C GLU A 485 -7.34 -5.28 -12.77
N ARG A 486 -6.04 -5.05 -12.56
CA ARG A 486 -5.20 -4.33 -13.53
C ARG A 486 -5.21 -5.04 -14.89
N GLU A 487 -5.51 -4.30 -15.92
CA GLU A 487 -5.45 -4.77 -17.31
C GLU A 487 -4.42 -3.94 -18.08
N GLY A 488 -3.59 -4.64 -18.88
CA GLY A 488 -2.61 -4.00 -19.74
C GLY A 488 -1.25 -3.78 -19.08
N ILE A 489 -0.38 -3.08 -19.79
CA ILE A 489 1.00 -2.78 -19.35
C ILE A 489 0.97 -1.82 -18.17
N VAL A 490 1.64 -2.19 -17.10
CA VAL A 490 1.71 -1.35 -15.89
C VAL A 490 2.75 -0.25 -16.07
N ILE A 491 2.37 1.01 -15.79
CA ILE A 491 3.29 2.14 -15.74
C ILE A 491 3.22 2.72 -14.34
N ASN A 492 4.33 2.65 -13.57
CA ASN A 492 4.29 3.08 -12.16
C ASN A 492 5.68 3.52 -11.67
N THR A 493 5.73 4.04 -10.43
CA THR A 493 6.99 4.36 -9.77
C THR A 493 7.59 3.13 -9.09
N ILE A 494 8.89 3.20 -8.70
CA ILE A 494 9.56 2.15 -7.93
C ILE A 494 8.77 1.81 -6.65
N HIS A 495 8.29 2.83 -5.93
CA HIS A 495 7.47 2.64 -4.73
C HIS A 495 6.10 2.00 -5.04
N GLY A 496 5.49 2.39 -6.17
CA GLY A 496 4.17 1.91 -6.57
C GLY A 496 4.13 0.45 -7.03
N VAL A 497 5.28 -0.10 -7.45
CA VAL A 497 5.39 -1.53 -7.85
C VAL A 497 5.94 -2.43 -6.74
N LYS A 498 6.16 -1.88 -5.54
CA LYS A 498 6.61 -2.71 -4.42
C LYS A 498 5.57 -3.79 -4.12
N GLY A 499 6.03 -5.04 -3.93
CA GLY A 499 5.16 -6.21 -3.74
C GLY A 499 4.70 -6.88 -5.05
N GLU A 500 4.85 -6.21 -6.20
CA GLU A 500 4.44 -6.74 -7.52
C GLU A 500 5.56 -7.49 -8.22
N GLU A 501 5.22 -8.16 -9.35
CA GLU A 501 6.18 -8.93 -10.14
C GLU A 501 5.74 -9.02 -11.60
N TYR A 502 6.70 -8.98 -12.54
CA TYR A 502 6.45 -8.93 -13.96
C TYR A 502 7.48 -9.77 -14.73
N THR A 503 7.08 -10.37 -15.83
CA THR A 503 8.01 -11.10 -16.69
C THR A 503 9.06 -10.17 -17.28
N THR A 504 8.64 -8.95 -17.68
CA THR A 504 9.53 -7.93 -18.21
C THR A 504 9.38 -6.61 -17.44
N VAL A 505 10.51 -6.08 -16.98
CA VAL A 505 10.61 -4.77 -16.35
C VAL A 505 11.46 -3.85 -17.24
N ILE A 506 10.93 -2.67 -17.53
CA ILE A 506 11.59 -1.61 -18.29
C ILE A 506 11.67 -0.38 -17.37
N ALA A 507 12.87 0.07 -17.04
CA ALA A 507 13.05 1.21 -16.17
C ALA A 507 13.85 2.31 -16.88
N PHE A 508 13.42 3.56 -16.77
CA PHE A 508 14.03 4.70 -17.42
C PHE A 508 14.22 5.85 -16.44
N ASP A 509 14.96 6.86 -16.86
CA ASP A 509 15.30 8.06 -16.08
C ASP A 509 16.07 7.71 -14.80
N LEU A 510 16.94 6.69 -14.90
CA LEU A 510 17.81 6.25 -13.81
C LEU A 510 19.03 7.17 -13.70
N LEU A 511 18.78 8.40 -13.24
CA LEU A 511 19.73 9.52 -13.25
C LEU A 511 19.95 10.08 -11.84
N ASN A 512 21.17 10.49 -11.53
CA ASN A 512 21.51 11.18 -10.28
C ASN A 512 20.64 12.45 -10.11
N GLY A 513 19.93 12.58 -9.00
CA GLY A 513 18.94 13.61 -8.75
C GLY A 513 17.49 13.11 -8.90
N HIS A 514 17.28 12.04 -9.67
CA HIS A 514 16.01 11.30 -9.74
C HIS A 514 16.12 9.98 -8.98
N LEU A 515 17.22 9.26 -9.14
CA LEU A 515 17.60 8.04 -8.41
C LEU A 515 19.12 8.07 -8.11
N PRO A 516 19.54 8.42 -6.91
CA PRO A 516 18.74 8.91 -5.76
C PRO A 516 18.17 10.32 -5.99
N HIS A 517 17.13 10.65 -5.21
CA HIS A 517 16.53 11.98 -5.20
C HIS A 517 17.54 13.05 -4.72
N TRP A 518 17.36 14.30 -5.16
CA TRP A 518 18.22 15.43 -4.79
C TRP A 518 18.41 15.61 -3.29
N ASP A 519 17.43 15.23 -2.46
CA ASP A 519 17.55 15.32 -1.00
C ASP A 519 18.71 14.50 -0.46
N TYR A 520 18.96 13.31 -1.01
CA TYR A 520 20.11 12.48 -0.63
C TYR A 520 21.46 12.98 -1.19
N ILE A 521 21.43 13.92 -2.12
CA ILE A 521 22.64 14.52 -2.72
C ILE A 521 22.99 15.83 -2.02
N LYS A 522 21.98 16.67 -1.72
CA LYS A 522 22.17 18.06 -1.22
C LYS A 522 22.08 18.18 0.29
N ASP A 523 21.24 17.38 0.97
CA ASP A 523 21.06 17.43 2.42
C ASP A 523 22.24 16.74 3.12
N LYS A 524 22.95 17.49 3.95
CA LYS A 524 24.14 17.00 4.70
C LYS A 524 23.81 15.79 5.58
N ASN A 525 22.62 15.74 6.17
CA ASN A 525 22.19 14.67 7.06
C ASN A 525 21.83 13.38 6.29
N LYS A 526 21.28 13.52 5.07
CA LYS A 526 20.86 12.40 4.21
C LYS A 526 21.98 11.87 3.33
N LYS A 527 23.01 12.68 3.05
CA LYS A 527 24.12 12.33 2.16
C LYS A 527 24.87 11.06 2.58
N ALA A 528 25.01 10.82 3.89
CA ALA A 528 25.65 9.61 4.42
C ALA A 528 24.88 8.31 4.04
N TYR A 529 23.59 8.41 3.82
CA TYR A 529 22.71 7.28 3.49
C TYR A 529 22.44 7.14 1.99
N ARG A 530 23.00 8.03 1.15
CA ARG A 530 22.76 8.08 -0.31
C ARG A 530 22.91 6.72 -0.98
N THR A 531 24.06 6.08 -0.82
CA THR A 531 24.38 4.79 -1.48
C THR A 531 23.46 3.68 -0.99
N ILE A 532 23.14 3.66 0.30
CA ILE A 532 22.26 2.63 0.89
C ILE A 532 20.85 2.77 0.33
N GLU A 533 20.30 3.98 0.29
CA GLU A 533 18.96 4.25 -0.25
C GLU A 533 18.88 3.97 -1.75
N THR A 534 19.90 4.39 -2.51
CA THR A 534 19.97 4.09 -3.95
C THR A 534 19.99 2.59 -4.21
N LYS A 535 20.84 1.85 -3.47
CA LYS A 535 20.90 0.39 -3.57
C LYS A 535 19.57 -0.28 -3.25
N LYS A 536 18.88 0.13 -2.18
CA LYS A 536 17.57 -0.41 -1.83
C LYS A 536 16.54 -0.16 -2.93
N LEU A 537 16.49 1.05 -3.51
CA LEU A 537 15.59 1.37 -4.61
C LEU A 537 15.89 0.52 -5.85
N LEU A 538 17.17 0.36 -6.22
CA LEU A 538 17.59 -0.51 -7.32
C LEU A 538 17.30 -1.98 -7.04
N TYR A 539 17.50 -2.44 -5.80
CA TYR A 539 17.15 -3.80 -5.38
C TYR A 539 15.66 -4.06 -5.55
N VAL A 540 14.81 -3.14 -5.09
CA VAL A 540 13.35 -3.24 -5.28
C VAL A 540 13.02 -3.25 -6.76
N LEU A 541 13.51 -2.31 -7.55
CA LEU A 541 13.24 -2.18 -8.97
C LEU A 541 13.60 -3.46 -9.73
N CYS A 542 14.85 -3.91 -9.62
CA CYS A 542 15.37 -5.04 -10.38
C CYS A 542 14.73 -6.38 -9.95
N SER A 543 14.39 -6.53 -8.66
CA SER A 543 13.74 -7.72 -8.13
C SER A 543 12.26 -7.85 -8.52
N ARG A 544 11.69 -6.87 -9.23
CA ARG A 544 10.34 -7.00 -9.83
C ARG A 544 10.35 -7.88 -11.07
N ALA A 545 11.50 -7.99 -11.74
CA ALA A 545 11.63 -8.81 -12.96
C ALA A 545 11.65 -10.31 -12.64
N LYS A 546 10.86 -11.08 -13.39
CA LYS A 546 10.95 -12.55 -13.41
C LYS A 546 12.06 -12.99 -14.36
N GLN A 547 12.14 -12.41 -15.56
CA GLN A 547 12.99 -12.87 -16.64
C GLN A 547 13.76 -11.77 -17.37
N ASN A 548 13.11 -10.66 -17.76
CA ASN A 548 13.73 -9.62 -18.58
C ASN A 548 13.81 -8.28 -17.87
N LEU A 549 14.95 -7.59 -17.98
CA LEU A 549 15.22 -6.31 -17.35
C LEU A 549 15.90 -5.35 -18.34
N TYR A 550 15.27 -4.22 -18.59
CA TYR A 550 15.77 -3.15 -19.45
C TYR A 550 15.92 -1.88 -18.64
N LEU A 551 17.11 -1.32 -18.61
CA LEU A 551 17.45 -0.16 -17.81
C LEU A 551 17.95 0.97 -18.71
N PHE A 552 17.49 2.21 -18.47
CA PHE A 552 17.88 3.40 -19.24
C PHE A 552 18.32 4.53 -18.31
N SER A 553 19.49 5.09 -18.62
CA SER A 553 19.97 6.36 -18.08
C SER A 553 20.22 7.29 -19.26
N GLU A 554 19.12 7.82 -19.81
CA GLU A 554 19.12 8.58 -21.06
C GLU A 554 19.84 9.92 -20.94
N LYS A 555 20.44 10.37 -22.03
CA LYS A 555 21.14 11.64 -22.18
C LYS A 555 20.19 12.80 -22.52
N GLY A 556 20.68 14.03 -22.33
CA GLY A 556 20.00 15.26 -22.75
C GLY A 556 18.95 15.76 -21.77
N ARG A 557 18.80 15.15 -20.59
CA ARG A 557 17.98 15.72 -19.53
C ARG A 557 18.79 16.78 -18.78
N MET A 558 18.19 17.96 -18.63
CA MET A 558 18.85 19.12 -18.02
C MET A 558 18.17 19.49 -16.69
N THR A 559 18.99 19.87 -15.72
CA THR A 559 18.53 20.51 -14.48
C THR A 559 18.02 21.93 -14.79
N GLN A 560 17.34 22.56 -13.83
CA GLN A 560 16.91 23.96 -13.94
C GLN A 560 18.07 24.94 -14.22
N ASN A 561 19.28 24.58 -13.79
CA ASN A 561 20.51 25.38 -14.03
C ASN A 561 21.27 24.97 -15.30
N ALA A 562 20.61 24.27 -16.23
CA ALA A 562 21.16 23.82 -17.50
C ALA A 562 22.38 22.86 -17.39
N TYR A 563 22.52 22.13 -16.28
CA TYR A 563 23.48 21.02 -16.18
C TYR A 563 22.80 19.73 -16.60
N GLU A 564 23.50 18.90 -17.37
CA GLU A 564 22.98 17.59 -17.75
C GLU A 564 23.00 16.64 -16.56
N TYR A 565 21.91 15.87 -16.38
CA TYR A 565 21.86 14.79 -15.40
C TYR A 565 22.81 13.66 -15.81
N THR A 566 23.54 13.12 -14.85
CA THR A 566 24.41 11.95 -15.04
C THR A 566 23.69 10.66 -14.66
N ALA A 567 24.08 9.56 -15.28
CA ALA A 567 23.56 8.25 -14.90
C ALA A 567 23.84 7.91 -13.43
N THR A 568 22.95 7.13 -12.80
CA THR A 568 23.07 6.71 -11.39
C THR A 568 24.38 5.99 -11.14
N ASP A 569 25.18 6.45 -10.18
CA ASP A 569 26.54 5.97 -9.91
C ASP A 569 26.56 4.48 -9.60
N GLU A 570 25.60 3.98 -8.81
CA GLU A 570 25.50 2.59 -8.40
C GLU A 570 25.23 1.63 -9.58
N LEU A 571 24.65 2.11 -10.68
CA LEU A 571 24.48 1.33 -11.90
C LEU A 571 25.76 1.32 -12.76
N ILE A 572 26.47 2.43 -12.86
CA ILE A 572 27.70 2.54 -13.66
C ILE A 572 28.82 1.70 -13.02
N CYS A 573 28.86 1.65 -11.69
CA CYS A 573 29.91 0.95 -10.95
C CYS A 573 29.82 -0.59 -11.03
N ILE A 574 28.71 -1.14 -11.55
CA ILE A 574 28.55 -2.59 -11.67
C ILE A 574 29.30 -3.09 -12.90
N ARG A 575 30.20 -4.06 -12.67
CA ARG A 575 30.80 -4.84 -13.74
C ARG A 575 29.90 -6.03 -14.07
N TYR A 576 29.01 -5.85 -15.04
CA TYR A 576 28.07 -6.89 -15.47
C TYR A 576 28.11 -7.04 -17.00
N MET A 577 27.92 -8.26 -17.47
CA MET A 577 27.88 -8.57 -18.90
C MET A 577 26.44 -8.41 -19.39
N TYR A 578 26.12 -7.22 -19.90
CA TYR A 578 24.84 -6.90 -20.52
C TYR A 578 24.69 -7.51 -21.90
N ASP A 579 23.43 -7.71 -22.36
CA ASP A 579 23.13 -8.20 -23.73
C ASP A 579 23.24 -7.11 -24.78
#